data_352d9a0ad2ca0eb21b8b24e47e062a75
#
_entry.id   352d9a0ad2ca0eb21b8b24e47e062a75
#
_cell.length_a   1.000
_cell.length_b   1.000
_cell.length_c   1.000
_cell.angle_alpha   90.00
_cell.angle_beta   90.00
_cell.angle_gamma   90.00
#
_symmetry.space_group_name_H-M   'P 1'
#
loop_
_entity.id
_entity.type
_entity.pdbx_description
1 polymer ?
#
loop_
_entity_poly.entity_id
_entity_poly.type
_entity_poly.pdbx_seq_one_letter_code
_entity_poly.pdbx_strand_id
1 'polypeptide(L)'
;MEFEKFIPKYRAVLRDKKIKLFTPNDEIIISSQVNFDIKSNEKSSLDYFASSILGGVLAGIYEFAKFKKIAILEMEGKIKFEISNSLTLLNVIGYDDSPKIELCEIKIYISSDMSDDKFSKFTNEALKRNLIYQNFQNSLNLDIKFEQII
;
A
#
# COMPACT_ATOMS: atom_id res chain seq x y z
N MET A 1 -9.36 11.82 -28.79
CA MET A 1 -9.94 12.53 -27.64
C MET A 1 -8.92 12.56 -26.52
N GLU A 2 -8.59 13.73 -26.09
CA GLU A 2 -7.66 13.90 -25.00
C GLU A 2 -8.45 13.82 -23.69
N PHE A 3 -8.05 12.91 -22.81
CA PHE A 3 -8.71 12.78 -21.52
C PHE A 3 -8.17 13.84 -20.56
N GLU A 4 -9.06 14.51 -19.89
CA GLU A 4 -8.67 15.45 -18.86
C GLU A 4 -7.94 14.73 -17.72
N LYS A 5 -6.99 15.44 -17.13
CA LYS A 5 -6.31 14.93 -15.93
C LYS A 5 -7.30 14.91 -14.77
N PHE A 6 -7.28 13.83 -14.01
CA PHE A 6 -7.99 13.76 -12.76
C PHE A 6 -7.12 14.40 -11.67
N ILE A 7 -7.65 15.43 -11.01
CA ILE A 7 -6.87 16.24 -10.05
C ILE A 7 -7.56 16.21 -8.67
N PRO A 8 -7.41 15.13 -7.91
CA PRO A 8 -7.92 15.09 -6.53
C PRO A 8 -7.09 15.98 -5.62
N LYS A 9 -7.77 16.60 -4.65
CA LYS A 9 -7.13 17.49 -3.68
C LYS A 9 -7.49 17.07 -2.27
N TYR A 10 -6.51 17.17 -1.39
CA TYR A 10 -6.67 16.80 0.02
C TYR A 10 -6.14 17.92 0.89
N ARG A 11 -6.59 17.96 2.13
CA ARG A 11 -6.16 18.95 3.12
C ARG A 11 -5.90 18.26 4.45
N ALA A 12 -4.84 18.63 5.14
CA ALA A 12 -4.52 18.10 6.45
C ALA A 12 -4.30 19.25 7.44
N VAL A 13 -4.69 19.06 8.67
CA VAL A 13 -4.52 20.05 9.75
C VAL A 13 -4.05 19.36 11.03
N LEU A 14 -3.27 20.09 11.84
CA LEU A 14 -2.96 19.68 13.21
C LEU A 14 -4.10 20.18 14.10
N ARG A 15 -4.78 19.27 14.76
CA ARG A 15 -5.85 19.60 15.71
C ARG A 15 -5.91 18.54 16.81
N ASP A 16 -6.01 18.98 18.06
CA ASP A 16 -6.05 18.09 19.22
C ASP A 16 -4.84 17.12 19.29
N LYS A 17 -3.65 17.64 18.97
CA LYS A 17 -2.38 16.88 18.98
C LYS A 17 -2.28 15.76 17.93
N LYS A 18 -3.20 15.73 16.97
CA LYS A 18 -3.21 14.74 15.90
C LYS A 18 -3.34 15.42 14.54
N ILE A 19 -2.90 14.74 13.52
CA ILE A 19 -3.09 15.21 12.15
C ILE A 19 -4.38 14.61 11.62
N LYS A 20 -5.26 15.47 11.12
CA LYS A 20 -6.50 15.06 10.46
C LYS A 20 -6.37 15.38 8.98
N LEU A 21 -6.49 14.35 8.14
CA LEU A 21 -6.53 14.51 6.69
C LEU A 21 -7.98 14.39 6.24
N PHE A 22 -8.44 15.38 5.50
CA PHE A 22 -9.82 15.42 5.01
C PHE A 22 -9.89 14.85 3.61
N THR A 23 -10.73 13.84 3.44
CA THR A 23 -11.19 13.35 2.14
C THR A 23 -12.47 14.07 1.76
N PRO A 24 -13.01 13.91 0.54
CA PRO A 24 -14.25 14.59 0.16
C PRO A 24 -15.44 14.36 1.11
N ASN A 25 -15.53 13.20 1.74
CA ASN A 25 -16.69 12.82 2.55
C ASN A 25 -16.35 12.33 3.96
N ASP A 26 -15.06 12.28 4.33
CA ASP A 26 -14.64 11.72 5.61
C ASP A 26 -13.28 12.27 6.04
N GLU A 27 -12.77 11.80 7.15
CA GLU A 27 -11.44 12.16 7.65
C GLU A 27 -10.63 10.93 8.04
N ILE A 28 -9.31 11.08 7.93
CA ILE A 28 -8.33 10.08 8.33
C ILE A 28 -7.46 10.71 9.41
N ILE A 29 -7.30 10.02 10.54
CA ILE A 29 -6.52 10.52 11.69
C ILE A 29 -5.18 9.82 11.73
N ILE A 30 -4.10 10.62 11.80
CA ILE A 30 -2.72 10.14 11.89
C ILE A 30 -2.13 10.66 13.20
N SER A 31 -1.71 9.75 14.09
CA SER A 31 -1.17 10.10 15.41
C SER A 31 0.33 10.32 15.42
N SER A 32 1.08 9.66 14.51
CA SER A 32 2.53 9.71 14.44
C SER A 32 3.03 9.21 13.10
N GLN A 33 4.32 9.37 12.82
CA GLN A 33 4.92 8.80 11.61
C GLN A 33 4.97 7.27 11.68
N VAL A 34 5.43 6.74 12.81
CA VAL A 34 5.53 5.30 13.04
C VAL A 34 5.06 5.01 14.46
N ASN A 35 4.26 3.97 14.62
CA ASN A 35 3.82 3.52 15.93
C ASN A 35 4.64 2.30 16.34
N PHE A 36 5.48 2.48 17.37
CA PHE A 36 6.32 1.41 17.93
C PHE A 36 5.63 0.63 19.05
N ASP A 37 4.47 1.10 19.51
CA ASP A 37 3.69 0.44 20.56
C ASP A 37 2.64 -0.47 19.93
N ILE A 38 2.90 -1.77 19.96
CA ILE A 38 2.00 -2.78 19.37
C ILE A 38 0.65 -2.88 20.11
N LYS A 39 0.55 -2.29 21.32
CA LYS A 39 -0.69 -2.29 22.09
C LYS A 39 -1.57 -1.07 21.81
N SER A 40 -1.03 -0.08 21.12
CA SER A 40 -1.79 1.13 20.78
C SER A 40 -2.78 0.85 19.64
N ASN A 41 -3.98 1.43 19.76
CA ASN A 41 -4.98 1.41 18.70
C ASN A 41 -4.86 2.60 17.74
N GLU A 42 -3.91 3.49 18.00
CA GLU A 42 -3.67 4.65 17.15
C GLU A 42 -2.96 4.24 15.87
N LYS A 43 -3.31 4.89 14.77
CA LYS A 43 -2.73 4.60 13.45
C LYS A 43 -1.68 5.63 13.09
N SER A 44 -0.55 5.14 12.61
CA SER A 44 0.56 5.95 12.14
C SER A 44 0.49 6.18 10.62
N SER A 45 1.29 7.13 10.14
CA SER A 45 1.49 7.33 8.71
C SER A 45 1.97 6.05 8.01
N LEU A 46 2.88 5.29 8.65
CA LEU A 46 3.36 4.03 8.08
C LEU A 46 2.23 3.00 7.94
N ASP A 47 1.32 2.93 8.92
CA ASP A 47 0.15 2.03 8.82
C ASP A 47 -0.70 2.36 7.59
N TYR A 48 -0.96 3.65 7.36
CA TYR A 48 -1.72 4.09 6.18
C TYR A 48 -0.94 3.87 4.89
N PHE A 49 0.36 4.06 4.91
CA PHE A 49 1.22 3.80 3.74
C PHE A 49 1.18 2.32 3.35
N ALA A 50 1.36 1.43 4.33
CA ALA A 50 1.23 -0.01 4.13
C ALA A 50 -0.16 -0.39 3.60
N SER A 51 -1.20 0.17 4.20
CA SER A 51 -2.58 -0.05 3.79
C SER A 51 -2.82 0.43 2.34
N SER A 52 -2.27 1.58 1.99
CA SER A 52 -2.38 2.14 0.64
C SER A 52 -1.69 1.27 -0.39
N ILE A 53 -0.47 0.81 -0.12
CA ILE A 53 0.28 -0.02 -1.07
C ILE A 53 -0.39 -1.39 -1.20
N LEU A 54 -0.55 -2.11 -0.11
CA LEU A 54 -1.11 -3.46 -0.16
C LEU A 54 -2.59 -3.45 -0.54
N GLY A 55 -3.37 -2.63 0.14
CA GLY A 55 -4.80 -2.50 -0.15
C GLY A 55 -5.06 -1.98 -1.55
N GLY A 56 -4.24 -1.03 -2.01
CA GLY A 56 -4.34 -0.50 -3.37
C GLY A 56 -4.05 -1.54 -4.44
N VAL A 57 -3.04 -2.39 -4.23
CA VAL A 57 -2.73 -3.49 -5.15
C VAL A 57 -3.89 -4.50 -5.17
N LEU A 58 -4.37 -4.92 -4.00
CA LEU A 58 -5.50 -5.86 -3.92
C LEU A 58 -6.77 -5.30 -4.55
N ALA A 59 -7.09 -4.03 -4.27
CA ALA A 59 -8.26 -3.38 -4.86
C ALA A 59 -8.16 -3.33 -6.40
N GLY A 60 -6.98 -2.99 -6.92
CA GLY A 60 -6.75 -2.96 -8.36
C GLY A 60 -6.89 -4.33 -9.01
N ILE A 61 -6.38 -5.38 -8.37
CA ILE A 61 -6.53 -6.75 -8.85
C ILE A 61 -8.01 -7.14 -8.89
N TYR A 62 -8.74 -6.83 -7.82
CA TYR A 62 -10.16 -7.15 -7.74
C TYR A 62 -10.98 -6.40 -8.82
N GLU A 63 -10.71 -5.11 -8.99
CA GLU A 63 -11.37 -4.31 -10.03
C GLU A 63 -11.07 -4.84 -11.43
N PHE A 64 -9.81 -5.21 -11.69
CA PHE A 64 -9.42 -5.77 -12.98
C PHE A 64 -10.06 -7.13 -13.23
N ALA A 65 -10.16 -7.98 -12.19
CA ALA A 65 -10.86 -9.26 -12.28
C ALA A 65 -12.33 -9.07 -12.66
N LYS A 66 -13.00 -8.10 -12.04
CA LYS A 66 -14.38 -7.75 -12.38
C LYS A 66 -14.51 -7.29 -13.82
N PHE A 67 -13.60 -6.44 -14.27
CA PHE A 67 -13.58 -5.95 -15.65
C PHE A 67 -13.40 -7.10 -16.64
N LYS A 68 -12.52 -8.05 -16.34
CA LYS A 68 -12.26 -9.22 -17.19
C LYS A 68 -13.23 -10.36 -16.97
N LYS A 69 -14.18 -10.22 -16.05
CA LYS A 69 -15.15 -11.26 -15.67
C LYS A 69 -14.46 -12.55 -15.22
N ILE A 70 -13.39 -12.40 -14.47
CA ILE A 70 -12.65 -13.49 -13.85
C ILE A 70 -13.12 -13.63 -12.41
N ALA A 71 -13.52 -14.85 -12.03
CA ALA A 71 -13.96 -15.13 -10.67
C ALA A 71 -12.74 -15.27 -9.75
N ILE A 72 -12.71 -14.45 -8.70
CA ILE A 72 -11.77 -14.59 -7.60
C ILE A 72 -12.58 -14.85 -6.35
N LEU A 73 -12.34 -15.98 -5.70
CA LEU A 73 -13.09 -16.38 -4.51
C LEU A 73 -12.57 -15.65 -3.28
N GLU A 74 -11.26 -15.56 -3.15
CA GLU A 74 -10.62 -14.95 -2.00
C GLU A 74 -9.22 -14.45 -2.36
N MET A 75 -8.77 -13.40 -1.70
CA MET A 75 -7.41 -12.91 -1.79
C MET A 75 -6.89 -12.56 -0.40
N GLU A 76 -5.64 -12.87 -0.15
CA GLU A 76 -4.92 -12.42 1.02
C GLU A 76 -3.60 -11.81 0.59
N GLY A 77 -3.23 -10.69 1.18
CA GLY A 77 -1.95 -10.08 0.94
C GLY A 77 -1.21 -9.81 2.24
N LYS A 78 0.11 -9.89 2.17
CA LYS A 78 1.01 -9.55 3.27
C LYS A 78 2.04 -8.54 2.79
N ILE A 79 2.38 -7.57 3.63
CA ILE A 79 3.42 -6.60 3.33
C ILE A 79 4.39 -6.53 4.51
N LYS A 80 5.68 -6.48 4.17
CA LYS A 80 6.76 -6.35 5.15
C LYS A 80 7.71 -5.25 4.69
N PHE A 81 8.06 -4.36 5.61
CA PHE A 81 9.09 -3.35 5.38
C PHE A 81 10.34 -3.67 6.19
N GLU A 82 11.50 -3.40 5.60
CA GLU A 82 12.75 -3.27 6.35
C GLU A 82 13.12 -1.79 6.36
N ILE A 83 13.19 -1.22 7.57
CA ILE A 83 13.44 0.21 7.77
C ILE A 83 14.76 0.39 8.47
N SER A 84 15.67 1.15 7.85
CA SER A 84 16.94 1.55 8.47
C SER A 84 16.82 2.87 9.19
N ASN A 85 17.74 3.11 10.12
CA ASN A 85 17.86 4.35 10.88
C ASN A 85 16.59 4.69 11.69
N SER A 86 15.92 3.67 12.21
CA SER A 86 14.68 3.82 12.97
C SER A 86 14.88 4.58 14.29
N LEU A 87 16.11 4.59 14.85
CA LEU A 87 16.41 5.34 16.08
C LEU A 87 16.24 6.85 15.88
N THR A 88 16.41 7.34 14.66
CA THR A 88 16.13 8.74 14.33
C THR A 88 14.64 9.05 14.55
N LEU A 89 13.75 8.12 14.23
CA LEU A 89 12.31 8.29 14.46
C LEU A 89 11.94 8.30 15.93
N LEU A 90 12.77 7.68 16.79
CA LEU A 90 12.58 7.68 18.24
C LEU A 90 13.26 8.88 18.90
N ASN A 91 13.87 9.77 18.12
CA ASN A 91 14.59 10.96 18.60
C ASN A 91 15.70 10.64 19.62
N VAL A 92 16.41 9.54 19.38
CA VAL A 92 17.55 9.14 20.20
C VAL A 92 18.72 10.07 19.90
N ILE A 93 19.31 10.65 20.94
CA ILE A 93 20.43 11.59 20.80
C ILE A 93 21.61 10.89 20.13
N GLY A 94 22.19 11.55 19.11
CA GLY A 94 23.31 11.03 18.35
C GLY A 94 22.94 10.23 17.12
N TYR A 95 21.63 10.04 16.86
CA TYR A 95 21.12 9.33 15.69
C TYR A 95 20.31 10.28 14.82
N ASP A 96 20.95 10.81 13.78
CA ASP A 96 20.38 11.82 12.90
C ASP A 96 20.29 11.37 11.43
N ASP A 97 20.67 10.13 11.12
CA ASP A 97 20.61 9.62 9.76
C ASP A 97 19.16 9.45 9.32
N SER A 98 18.91 9.72 8.05
CA SER A 98 17.56 9.66 7.48
C SER A 98 17.00 8.25 7.54
N PRO A 99 15.80 8.05 8.10
CA PRO A 99 15.15 6.75 8.05
C PRO A 99 14.74 6.43 6.61
N LYS A 100 14.93 5.15 6.22
CA LYS A 100 14.67 4.69 4.86
C LYS A 100 13.99 3.33 4.88
N ILE A 101 13.09 3.12 3.92
CA ILE A 101 12.55 1.81 3.64
C ILE A 101 13.53 1.14 2.67
N GLU A 102 14.33 0.20 3.19
CA GLU A 102 15.35 -0.50 2.39
C GLU A 102 14.74 -1.61 1.53
N LEU A 103 13.65 -2.21 2.00
CA LEU A 103 12.97 -3.30 1.33
C LEU A 103 11.49 -3.25 1.63
N CYS A 104 10.68 -3.51 0.61
CA CYS A 104 9.23 -3.68 0.71
C CYS A 104 8.86 -5.00 0.04
N GLU A 105 8.51 -6.00 0.82
CA GLU A 105 8.09 -7.30 0.29
C GLU A 105 6.58 -7.44 0.37
N ILE A 106 5.98 -7.78 -0.77
CA ILE A 106 4.54 -8.04 -0.85
C ILE A 106 4.35 -9.47 -1.36
N LYS A 107 3.49 -10.20 -0.66
CA LYS A 107 3.09 -11.55 -1.09
C LYS A 107 1.57 -11.61 -1.14
N ILE A 108 1.03 -12.03 -2.27
CA ILE A 108 -0.40 -12.07 -2.52
C ILE A 108 -0.81 -13.48 -2.92
N TYR A 109 -1.82 -14.00 -2.23
CA TYR A 109 -2.44 -15.28 -2.49
C TYR A 109 -3.80 -15.03 -3.11
N ILE A 110 -4.07 -15.65 -4.25
CA ILE A 110 -5.32 -15.49 -4.97
C ILE A 110 -5.94 -16.87 -5.18
N SER A 111 -7.17 -17.04 -4.69
CA SER A 111 -7.95 -18.27 -4.91
C SER A 111 -8.72 -18.15 -6.22
N SER A 112 -8.28 -18.90 -7.23
CA SER A 112 -8.89 -18.93 -8.56
C SER A 112 -8.55 -20.25 -9.26
N ASP A 113 -9.16 -20.47 -10.42
CA ASP A 113 -8.97 -21.70 -11.21
C ASP A 113 -8.30 -21.43 -12.56
N MET A 114 -7.55 -20.34 -12.66
CA MET A 114 -6.82 -20.01 -13.88
C MET A 114 -5.66 -20.98 -14.13
N SER A 115 -5.34 -21.22 -15.41
CA SER A 115 -4.08 -21.87 -15.75
C SER A 115 -2.90 -21.00 -15.32
N ASP A 116 -1.72 -21.58 -15.14
CA ASP A 116 -0.54 -20.85 -14.72
C ASP A 116 -0.19 -19.69 -15.67
N ASP A 117 -0.28 -19.94 -16.97
CA ASP A 117 -0.02 -18.90 -17.99
C ASP A 117 -1.04 -17.76 -17.91
N LYS A 118 -2.31 -18.09 -17.76
CA LYS A 118 -3.39 -17.12 -17.63
C LYS A 118 -3.24 -16.32 -16.34
N PHE A 119 -2.91 -16.99 -15.24
CA PHE A 119 -2.69 -16.34 -13.95
C PHE A 119 -1.54 -15.33 -14.02
N SER A 120 -0.40 -15.73 -14.57
CA SER A 120 0.77 -14.84 -14.73
C SER A 120 0.43 -13.64 -15.60
N LYS A 121 -0.26 -13.85 -16.72
CA LYS A 121 -0.69 -12.76 -17.60
C LYS A 121 -1.67 -11.83 -16.90
N PHE A 122 -2.63 -12.37 -16.18
CA PHE A 122 -3.63 -11.61 -15.44
C PHE A 122 -2.98 -10.70 -14.39
N THR A 123 -2.10 -11.25 -13.55
CA THR A 123 -1.44 -10.47 -12.50
C THR A 123 -0.55 -9.37 -13.08
N ASN A 124 0.19 -9.65 -14.16
CA ASN A 124 1.02 -8.67 -14.82
C ASN A 124 0.19 -7.53 -15.42
N GLU A 125 -0.93 -7.85 -16.06
CA GLU A 125 -1.82 -6.83 -16.63
C GLU A 125 -2.50 -5.99 -15.53
N ALA A 126 -2.89 -6.63 -14.44
CA ALA A 126 -3.48 -5.92 -13.30
C ALA A 126 -2.49 -4.90 -12.70
N LEU A 127 -1.22 -5.29 -12.56
CA LEU A 127 -0.19 -4.39 -12.04
C LEU A 127 0.08 -3.21 -12.97
N LYS A 128 0.04 -3.41 -14.29
CA LYS A 128 0.20 -2.31 -15.26
C LYS A 128 -0.87 -1.24 -15.13
N ARG A 129 -2.04 -1.60 -14.61
CA ARG A 129 -3.18 -0.69 -14.44
C ARG A 129 -3.31 -0.19 -13.01
N ASN A 130 -2.36 -0.51 -12.13
CA ASN A 130 -2.43 -0.17 -10.72
C ASN A 130 -1.72 1.16 -10.45
N LEU A 131 -2.49 2.15 -10.00
CA LEU A 131 -1.98 3.50 -9.74
C LEU A 131 -0.85 3.50 -8.70
N ILE A 132 -1.07 2.83 -7.58
CA ILE A 132 -0.10 2.82 -6.48
C ILE A 132 1.16 2.06 -6.90
N TYR A 133 1.01 0.85 -7.42
CA TYR A 133 2.14 0.05 -7.87
C TYR A 133 3.00 0.77 -8.91
N GLN A 134 2.38 1.36 -9.93
CA GLN A 134 3.11 2.05 -11.00
C GLN A 134 3.91 3.24 -10.50
N ASN A 135 3.49 3.86 -9.41
CA ASN A 135 4.17 5.04 -8.86
C ASN A 135 5.23 4.71 -7.82
N PHE A 136 5.18 3.54 -7.18
CA PHE A 136 6.11 3.18 -6.12
C PHE A 136 7.05 2.03 -6.45
N GLN A 137 6.84 1.29 -7.54
CA GLN A 137 7.66 0.14 -7.90
C GLN A 137 9.16 0.46 -8.04
N ASN A 138 9.49 1.67 -8.51
CA ASN A 138 10.89 2.09 -8.72
C ASN A 138 11.44 2.95 -7.57
N SER A 139 10.57 3.54 -6.76
CA SER A 139 10.96 4.39 -5.63
C SER A 139 11.26 3.59 -4.38
N LEU A 140 10.58 2.47 -4.22
CA LEU A 140 10.81 1.49 -3.17
C LEU A 140 11.51 0.28 -3.77
N ASN A 141 12.39 -0.35 -3.02
CA ASN A 141 12.92 -1.66 -3.38
C ASN A 141 11.79 -2.67 -3.14
N LEU A 142 10.90 -2.77 -4.12
CA LEU A 142 9.63 -3.47 -4.00
C LEU A 142 9.72 -4.83 -4.68
N ASP A 143 9.53 -5.89 -3.88
CA ASP A 143 9.46 -7.26 -4.34
C ASP A 143 8.03 -7.77 -4.15
N ILE A 144 7.34 -8.07 -5.24
CA ILE A 144 5.98 -8.57 -5.22
C ILE A 144 5.91 -9.97 -5.81
N LYS A 145 5.27 -10.89 -5.07
CA LYS A 145 5.08 -12.27 -5.48
C LYS A 145 3.63 -12.67 -5.40
N PHE A 146 3.18 -13.42 -6.37
CA PHE A 146 1.82 -13.95 -6.44
C PHE A 146 1.83 -15.46 -6.35
N GLU A 147 0.86 -16.00 -5.63
CA GLU A 147 0.63 -17.44 -5.56
C GLU A 147 -0.85 -17.72 -5.75
N GLN A 148 -1.17 -18.60 -6.69
CA GLN A 148 -2.54 -19.03 -6.90
C GLN A 148 -2.84 -20.22 -5.98
N ILE A 149 -3.97 -20.12 -5.29
CA ILE A 149 -4.49 -21.18 -4.42
C ILE A 149 -5.75 -21.74 -5.08
N ILE A 150 -5.87 -23.04 -5.05
CA ILE A 150 -7.02 -23.74 -5.63
C ILE A 150 -8.01 -24.14 -4.51
#